data_c75f2405a3bcb80fc580e976ad5c6eb4
#
_entry.id   c75f2405a3bcb80fc580e976ad5c6eb4
#
_cell.length_a   1.000
_cell.length_b   1.000
_cell.length_c   1.000
_cell.angle_alpha   90.00
_cell.angle_beta   90.00
_cell.angle_gamma   90.00
#
_symmetry.space_group_name_H-M   'P 1'
#
loop_
_entity.id
_entity.type
_entity.pdbx_description
1 polymer ?
#
loop_
_entity_poly.entity_id
_entity_poly.type
_entity_poly.pdbx_seq_one_letter_code
_entity_poly.pdbx_strand_id
1 'polypeptide(L)'
;ENLTSKQGGENEKLIFKILKRGEKLAGAESQQDLCDSGLRYDLTMPLSRYYANNMAQLPSPFKALQIGNVWRADRPQKGRFRQFTQCDIDILGDATNLAEIELMGATTTMLCKLGFTGFTVRVNDRQILKAMAQACQFEEADFDKVFIILDKMDKIGLEGVKKELLDAGFAQESVEKYVSWFERAGQGLSAREFCGEGLADVLDPKVLDGQDEILR
;
A
#
# COMPACT_ATOMS: atom_id res chain seq x y z
N GLU A 1 -16.88 6.71 -11.67
CA GLU A 1 -16.53 5.28 -11.78
C GLU A 1 -15.03 5.03 -11.63
N ASN A 2 -14.16 5.75 -12.37
CA ASN A 2 -12.71 5.49 -12.32
C ASN A 2 -12.01 5.90 -11.01
N LEU A 3 -12.64 6.72 -10.18
CA LEU A 3 -12.08 7.17 -8.90
C LEU A 3 -12.55 6.30 -7.72
N THR A 4 -13.69 5.63 -7.84
CA THR A 4 -14.35 4.98 -6.69
C THR A 4 -14.19 3.47 -6.66
N SER A 5 -14.06 2.79 -7.78
CA SER A 5 -14.08 1.32 -7.80
C SER A 5 -12.70 0.65 -7.67
N LYS A 6 -11.59 1.40 -7.62
CA LYS A 6 -10.24 0.83 -7.72
C LYS A 6 -9.33 1.05 -6.51
N GLN A 7 -9.68 1.93 -5.58
CA GLN A 7 -8.85 2.18 -4.40
C GLN A 7 -9.25 1.35 -3.18
N GLY A 8 -10.34 0.59 -3.27
CA GLY A 8 -10.82 -0.35 -2.25
C GLY A 8 -11.14 0.25 -0.88
N GLY A 9 -12.30 -0.07 -0.33
CA GLY A 9 -12.62 0.09 1.08
C GLY A 9 -12.67 1.55 1.60
N GLU A 10 -11.95 1.82 2.67
CA GLU A 10 -11.99 3.07 3.44
C GLU A 10 -11.55 4.32 2.66
N ASN A 11 -10.67 4.18 1.66
CA ASN A 11 -10.13 5.32 0.89
C ASN A 11 -11.21 6.03 0.06
N GLU A 12 -12.24 5.32 -0.38
CA GLU A 12 -13.35 5.94 -1.12
C GLU A 12 -14.12 6.96 -0.29
N LYS A 13 -14.18 6.78 1.02
CA LYS A 13 -14.83 7.71 1.96
C LYS A 13 -14.08 9.03 2.07
N LEU A 14 -12.80 9.04 1.69
CA LEU A 14 -11.92 10.21 1.76
C LEU A 14 -11.90 11.03 0.46
N ILE A 15 -12.63 10.60 -0.58
CA ILE A 15 -12.71 11.35 -1.84
C ILE A 15 -13.69 12.50 -1.70
N PHE A 16 -13.24 13.73 -1.97
CA PHE A 16 -14.11 14.87 -2.12
C PHE A 16 -14.93 14.75 -3.39
N LYS A 17 -16.23 14.51 -3.26
CA LYS A 17 -17.17 14.45 -4.35
C LYS A 17 -17.65 15.85 -4.73
N ILE A 18 -17.81 16.09 -6.04
CA ILE A 18 -18.28 17.37 -6.59
C ILE A 18 -19.73 17.17 -7.03
N LEU A 19 -20.62 18.03 -6.53
CA LEU A 19 -22.04 18.01 -6.91
C LEU A 19 -22.23 18.35 -8.39
N LYS A 20 -23.17 17.70 -9.04
CA LYS A 20 -23.70 18.09 -10.34
C LYS A 20 -24.24 19.51 -10.29
N ARG A 21 -24.47 20.12 -11.43
CA ARG A 21 -24.98 21.51 -11.54
C ARG A 21 -26.28 21.57 -12.34
N GLY A 22 -27.09 22.56 -12.01
CA GLY A 22 -28.34 22.89 -12.74
C GLY A 22 -29.31 21.70 -12.77
N GLU A 23 -29.92 21.47 -13.94
CA GLU A 23 -30.94 20.45 -14.15
C GLU A 23 -30.46 19.03 -13.79
N LYS A 24 -29.19 18.73 -13.99
CA LYS A 24 -28.62 17.43 -13.60
C LYS A 24 -28.61 17.19 -12.09
N LEU A 25 -28.50 18.25 -11.29
CA LEU A 25 -28.61 18.16 -9.84
C LEU A 25 -30.07 18.07 -9.41
N ALA A 26 -30.93 18.87 -10.03
CA ALA A 26 -32.37 18.87 -9.74
C ALA A 26 -33.06 17.53 -10.09
N GLY A 27 -32.54 16.83 -11.10
CA GLY A 27 -33.03 15.51 -11.53
C GLY A 27 -32.38 14.32 -10.83
N ALA A 28 -31.58 14.53 -9.76
CA ALA A 28 -30.97 13.43 -9.02
C ALA A 28 -32.01 12.71 -8.16
N GLU A 29 -32.18 11.41 -8.37
CA GLU A 29 -33.17 10.59 -7.67
C GLU A 29 -32.58 9.87 -6.46
N SER A 30 -31.25 9.77 -6.39
CA SER A 30 -30.55 9.09 -5.29
C SER A 30 -29.34 9.89 -4.81
N GLN A 31 -28.83 9.56 -3.63
CA GLN A 31 -27.61 10.14 -3.10
C GLN A 31 -26.39 9.88 -4.00
N GLN A 32 -26.39 8.77 -4.72
CA GLN A 32 -25.33 8.41 -5.65
C GLN A 32 -25.35 9.29 -6.92
N ASP A 33 -26.55 9.73 -7.31
CA ASP A 33 -26.75 10.58 -8.49
C ASP A 33 -26.39 12.04 -8.28
N LEU A 34 -26.19 12.48 -7.04
CA LEU A 34 -25.85 13.87 -6.72
C LEU A 34 -24.49 14.31 -7.29
N CYS A 35 -23.56 13.37 -7.47
CA CYS A 35 -22.18 13.67 -7.84
C CYS A 35 -21.78 12.85 -9.09
N ASP A 36 -21.05 13.48 -10.01
CA ASP A 36 -20.47 12.81 -11.20
C ASP A 36 -18.97 12.96 -11.30
N SER A 37 -18.36 13.71 -10.40
CA SER A 37 -16.93 13.97 -10.37
C SER A 37 -16.41 14.11 -8.95
N GLY A 38 -15.09 14.10 -8.80
CA GLY A 38 -14.43 14.26 -7.52
C GLY A 38 -13.03 14.86 -7.68
N LEU A 39 -12.51 15.38 -6.58
CA LEU A 39 -11.12 15.81 -6.54
C LEU A 39 -10.21 14.56 -6.47
N ARG A 40 -9.08 14.63 -7.17
CA ARG A 40 -8.13 13.51 -7.16
C ARG A 40 -7.55 13.29 -5.77
N TYR A 41 -7.60 12.03 -5.34
CA TYR A 41 -7.11 11.59 -4.04
C TYR A 41 -5.58 11.42 -4.02
N ASP A 42 -5.01 10.99 -5.16
CA ASP A 42 -3.59 10.79 -5.40
C ASP A 42 -3.23 11.07 -6.88
N LEU A 43 -1.98 10.84 -7.26
CA LEU A 43 -1.49 11.01 -8.62
C LEU A 43 -1.45 9.69 -9.41
N THR A 44 -1.67 8.54 -8.79
CA THR A 44 -1.61 7.20 -9.40
C THR A 44 -2.67 7.04 -10.49
N MET A 45 -3.92 7.43 -10.22
CA MET A 45 -5.00 7.31 -11.22
C MET A 45 -4.79 8.18 -12.46
N PRO A 46 -4.37 9.45 -12.35
CA PRO A 46 -3.98 10.26 -13.50
C PRO A 46 -2.85 9.63 -14.31
N LEU A 47 -1.81 9.10 -13.64
CA LEU A 47 -0.69 8.43 -14.31
C LEU A 47 -1.14 7.18 -15.04
N SER A 48 -1.92 6.33 -14.39
CA SER A 48 -2.44 5.08 -14.97
C SER A 48 -3.24 5.36 -16.25
N ARG A 49 -4.07 6.41 -16.24
CA ARG A 49 -4.82 6.85 -17.44
C ARG A 49 -3.88 7.37 -18.52
N TYR A 50 -2.91 8.21 -18.17
CA TYR A 50 -1.93 8.72 -19.11
C TYR A 50 -1.15 7.57 -19.75
N TYR A 51 -0.65 6.65 -18.95
CA TYR A 51 0.09 5.48 -19.43
C TYR A 51 -0.77 4.61 -20.34
N ALA A 52 -1.99 4.26 -19.94
CA ALA A 52 -2.90 3.44 -20.74
C ALA A 52 -3.20 4.05 -22.13
N ASN A 53 -3.34 5.37 -22.18
CA ASN A 53 -3.65 6.07 -23.43
C ASN A 53 -2.43 6.29 -24.34
N ASN A 54 -1.20 6.21 -23.82
CA ASN A 54 0.01 6.56 -24.56
C ASN A 54 1.06 5.45 -24.56
N MET A 55 0.82 4.29 -23.97
CA MET A 55 1.82 3.23 -23.75
C MET A 55 2.56 2.81 -25.02
N ALA A 56 1.90 2.84 -26.18
CA ALA A 56 2.53 2.49 -27.46
C ALA A 56 3.62 3.49 -27.92
N GLN A 57 3.66 4.69 -27.33
CA GLN A 57 4.59 5.76 -27.68
C GLN A 57 5.60 6.05 -26.54
N LEU A 58 5.40 5.45 -25.37
CA LEU A 58 6.27 5.64 -24.21
C LEU A 58 7.43 4.64 -24.22
N PRO A 59 8.59 5.02 -23.65
CA PRO A 59 9.68 4.08 -23.46
C PRO A 59 9.29 2.95 -22.50
N SER A 60 9.97 1.81 -22.60
CA SER A 60 9.85 0.74 -21.63
C SER A 60 11.25 0.41 -21.07
N PRO A 61 11.46 0.49 -19.75
CA PRO A 61 10.53 0.94 -18.73
C PRO A 61 10.20 2.44 -18.82
N PHE A 62 8.97 2.81 -18.45
CA PHE A 62 8.54 4.20 -18.37
C PHE A 62 8.73 4.72 -16.93
N LYS A 63 9.55 5.75 -16.79
CA LYS A 63 9.84 6.40 -15.50
C LYS A 63 9.12 7.74 -15.46
N ALA A 64 8.33 7.97 -14.43
CA ALA A 64 7.53 9.17 -14.24
C ALA A 64 7.86 9.86 -12.92
N LEU A 65 7.97 11.19 -12.97
CA LEU A 65 7.96 12.07 -11.82
C LEU A 65 6.72 12.93 -11.92
N GLN A 66 5.87 12.90 -10.89
CA GLN A 66 4.66 13.69 -10.81
C GLN A 66 4.70 14.60 -9.60
N ILE A 67 4.39 15.87 -9.80
CA ILE A 67 4.25 16.84 -8.70
C ILE A 67 2.89 17.52 -8.87
N GLY A 68 2.04 17.46 -7.85
CA GLY A 68 0.72 18.06 -7.97
C GLY A 68 -0.10 18.00 -6.69
N ASN A 69 -1.11 18.85 -6.64
CA ASN A 69 -2.01 18.90 -5.51
C ASN A 69 -2.98 17.73 -5.53
N VAL A 70 -3.24 17.17 -4.36
CA VAL A 70 -4.24 16.14 -4.11
C VAL A 70 -5.13 16.54 -2.94
N TRP A 71 -6.29 15.91 -2.83
CA TRP A 71 -7.30 16.27 -1.84
C TRP A 71 -7.83 15.03 -1.15
N ARG A 72 -7.80 15.05 0.19
CA ARG A 72 -8.34 13.98 1.03
C ARG A 72 -9.26 14.56 2.09
N ALA A 73 -10.44 13.97 2.23
CA ALA A 73 -11.43 14.39 3.23
C ALA A 73 -11.08 13.93 4.65
N ASP A 74 -9.80 13.82 4.94
CA ASP A 74 -9.29 13.50 6.27
C ASP A 74 -9.75 14.56 7.32
N ARG A 75 -9.83 14.12 8.57
CA ARG A 75 -10.01 15.05 9.69
C ARG A 75 -8.75 15.92 9.82
N PRO A 76 -8.87 17.25 9.69
CA PRO A 76 -7.73 18.15 9.80
C PRO A 76 -7.08 18.04 11.17
N GLN A 77 -5.76 17.97 11.21
CA GLN A 77 -4.96 18.00 12.43
C GLN A 77 -3.56 18.52 12.12
N LYS A 78 -2.74 18.75 13.14
CA LYS A 78 -1.37 19.24 12.94
C LYS A 78 -0.60 18.30 11.97
N GLY A 79 -0.08 18.86 10.89
CA GLY A 79 0.66 18.13 9.85
C GLY A 79 -0.20 17.33 8.86
N ARG A 80 -1.55 17.34 8.99
CA ARG A 80 -2.46 16.66 8.08
C ARG A 80 -3.50 17.65 7.51
N PHE A 81 -3.34 18.00 6.26
CA PHE A 81 -4.17 18.95 5.54
C PHE A 81 -5.07 18.22 4.54
N ARG A 82 -6.22 18.81 4.22
CA ARG A 82 -7.15 18.29 3.20
C ARG A 82 -6.67 18.49 1.78
N GLN A 83 -5.80 19.48 1.56
CA GLN A 83 -5.07 19.69 0.32
C GLN A 83 -3.59 19.71 0.63
N PHE A 84 -2.81 18.99 -0.16
CA PHE A 84 -1.35 19.00 -0.06
C PHE A 84 -0.75 18.60 -1.41
N THR A 85 0.54 18.87 -1.58
CA THR A 85 1.27 18.49 -2.78
C THR A 85 1.90 17.12 -2.57
N GLN A 86 1.63 16.19 -3.49
CA GLN A 86 2.40 14.95 -3.63
C GLN A 86 3.54 15.13 -4.63
N CYS A 87 4.63 14.41 -4.38
CA CYS A 87 5.75 14.25 -5.29
C CYS A 87 5.96 12.74 -5.42
N ASP A 88 5.46 12.16 -6.49
CA ASP A 88 5.44 10.72 -6.71
C ASP A 88 6.44 10.35 -7.80
N ILE A 89 7.17 9.26 -7.60
CA ILE A 89 8.04 8.65 -8.60
C ILE A 89 7.54 7.24 -8.87
N ASP A 90 7.39 6.92 -10.15
CA ASP A 90 6.83 5.64 -10.60
C ASP A 90 7.67 5.05 -11.73
N ILE A 91 7.83 3.74 -11.74
CA ILE A 91 8.44 2.98 -12.82
C ILE A 91 7.42 1.94 -13.29
N LEU A 92 7.10 1.96 -14.58
CA LEU A 92 6.14 1.03 -15.19
C LEU A 92 6.82 0.23 -16.31
N GLY A 93 6.54 -1.07 -16.36
CA GLY A 93 7.05 -1.95 -17.43
C GLY A 93 8.41 -2.57 -17.13
N ASP A 94 8.89 -2.52 -15.89
CA ASP A 94 10.02 -3.31 -15.40
C ASP A 94 9.50 -4.45 -14.54
N ALA A 95 9.86 -5.68 -14.86
CA ALA A 95 9.50 -6.88 -14.12
C ALA A 95 10.65 -7.40 -13.22
N THR A 96 11.74 -6.62 -13.12
CA THR A 96 12.91 -6.95 -12.31
C THR A 96 12.94 -6.14 -11.02
N ASN A 97 13.81 -6.51 -10.09
CA ASN A 97 14.01 -5.76 -8.83
C ASN A 97 14.77 -4.42 -9.04
N LEU A 98 15.20 -4.12 -10.26
CA LEU A 98 15.89 -2.85 -10.56
C LEU A 98 15.02 -1.63 -10.31
N ALA A 99 13.70 -1.76 -10.54
CA ALA A 99 12.75 -0.69 -10.26
C ALA A 99 12.74 -0.31 -8.77
N GLU A 100 12.66 -1.31 -7.90
CA GLU A 100 12.67 -1.10 -6.44
C GLU A 100 14.00 -0.51 -5.97
N ILE A 101 15.12 -1.05 -6.46
CA ILE A 101 16.47 -0.56 -6.14
C ILE A 101 16.61 0.91 -6.55
N GLU A 102 16.18 1.26 -7.75
CA GLU A 102 16.25 2.64 -8.26
C GLU A 102 15.36 3.59 -7.46
N LEU A 103 14.12 3.19 -7.11
CA LEU A 103 13.21 4.00 -6.31
C LEU A 103 13.76 4.23 -4.89
N MET A 104 14.35 3.22 -4.27
CA MET A 104 15.01 3.38 -2.97
C MET A 104 16.22 4.31 -3.05
N GLY A 105 17.08 4.13 -4.07
CA GLY A 105 18.24 4.99 -4.30
C GLY A 105 17.85 6.44 -4.55
N ALA A 106 16.82 6.68 -5.35
CA ALA A 106 16.30 8.02 -5.62
C ALA A 106 15.72 8.67 -4.36
N THR A 107 14.91 7.93 -3.60
CA THR A 107 14.26 8.43 -2.39
C THR A 107 15.29 8.74 -1.29
N THR A 108 16.22 7.84 -1.04
CA THR A 108 17.27 8.05 -0.04
C THR A 108 18.18 9.23 -0.42
N THR A 109 18.56 9.33 -1.69
CA THR A 109 19.34 10.46 -2.20
C THR A 109 18.60 11.79 -2.02
N MET A 110 17.31 11.83 -2.32
CA MET A 110 16.48 13.01 -2.12
C MET A 110 16.42 13.41 -0.64
N LEU A 111 16.16 12.47 0.26
CA LEU A 111 16.10 12.74 1.70
C LEU A 111 17.44 13.27 2.24
N CYS A 112 18.56 12.67 1.81
CA CYS A 112 19.90 13.17 2.17
C CYS A 112 20.14 14.60 1.67
N LYS A 113 19.73 14.92 0.43
CA LYS A 113 19.86 16.28 -0.13
C LYS A 113 18.97 17.30 0.60
N LEU A 114 17.85 16.86 1.18
CA LEU A 114 17.02 17.71 2.04
C LEU A 114 17.54 17.85 3.47
N GLY A 115 18.68 17.20 3.79
CA GLY A 115 19.33 17.29 5.11
C GLY A 115 18.80 16.29 6.14
N PHE A 116 17.96 15.34 5.74
CA PHE A 116 17.54 14.27 6.65
C PHE A 116 18.66 13.25 6.83
N THR A 117 18.92 12.89 8.09
CA THR A 117 19.89 11.87 8.50
C THR A 117 19.24 10.91 9.50
N GLY A 118 19.76 9.70 9.59
CA GLY A 118 19.27 8.73 10.58
C GLY A 118 17.90 8.14 10.30
N PHE A 119 17.42 8.20 9.06
CA PHE A 119 16.21 7.49 8.64
C PHE A 119 16.51 6.03 8.30
N THR A 120 15.48 5.19 8.38
CA THR A 120 15.55 3.77 8.03
C THR A 120 14.59 3.48 6.88
N VAL A 121 15.06 2.78 5.86
CA VAL A 121 14.22 2.22 4.80
C VAL A 121 13.80 0.81 5.22
N ARG A 122 12.51 0.58 5.35
CA ARG A 122 11.94 -0.74 5.63
C ARG A 122 11.48 -1.38 4.32
N VAL A 123 12.03 -2.52 4.02
CA VAL A 123 11.70 -3.32 2.82
C VAL A 123 10.89 -4.53 3.24
N ASN A 124 9.83 -4.82 2.51
CA ASN A 124 9.02 -6.01 2.71
C ASN A 124 8.49 -6.52 1.36
N ASP A 125 8.17 -7.81 1.30
CA ASP A 125 7.49 -8.42 0.17
C ASP A 125 6.12 -8.94 0.60
N ARG A 126 5.09 -8.60 -0.18
CA ARG A 126 3.72 -9.02 0.10
C ARG A 126 3.54 -10.54 0.00
N GLN A 127 4.39 -11.23 -0.76
CA GLN A 127 4.40 -12.69 -0.84
C GLN A 127 4.84 -13.33 0.47
N ILE A 128 5.78 -12.71 1.20
CA ILE A 128 6.16 -13.16 2.54
C ILE A 128 4.98 -13.04 3.50
N LEU A 129 4.26 -11.92 3.49
CA LEU A 129 3.06 -11.74 4.32
C LEU A 129 1.98 -12.77 4.00
N LYS A 130 1.77 -13.07 2.71
CA LYS A 130 0.84 -14.12 2.27
C LYS A 130 1.28 -15.50 2.77
N ALA A 131 2.56 -15.84 2.61
CA ALA A 131 3.10 -17.10 3.09
C ALA A 131 2.95 -17.26 4.61
N MET A 132 3.17 -16.18 5.37
CA MET A 132 2.95 -16.17 6.83
C MET A 132 1.47 -16.44 7.16
N ALA A 133 0.54 -15.76 6.49
CA ALA A 133 -0.88 -15.97 6.69
C ALA A 133 -1.30 -17.41 6.33
N GLN A 134 -0.82 -17.94 5.22
CA GLN A 134 -1.06 -19.31 4.77
C GLN A 134 -0.49 -20.35 5.75
N ALA A 135 0.75 -20.16 6.22
CA ALA A 135 1.37 -21.02 7.22
C ALA A 135 0.63 -21.01 8.57
N CYS A 136 -0.11 -19.92 8.86
CA CYS A 136 -0.97 -19.80 10.03
C CYS A 136 -2.42 -20.24 9.78
N GLN A 137 -2.69 -20.88 8.63
CA GLN A 137 -4.00 -21.44 8.27
C GLN A 137 -5.14 -20.41 8.16
N PHE A 138 -4.84 -19.15 7.80
CA PHE A 138 -5.86 -18.23 7.36
C PHE A 138 -6.34 -18.61 5.97
N GLU A 139 -7.64 -18.48 5.72
CA GLU A 139 -8.22 -18.69 4.39
C GLU A 139 -7.78 -17.57 3.44
N GLU A 140 -7.51 -17.89 2.17
CA GLU A 140 -7.05 -16.90 1.19
C GLU A 140 -8.02 -15.74 1.00
N ALA A 141 -9.33 -16.02 1.12
CA ALA A 141 -10.39 -15.02 1.06
C ALA A 141 -10.31 -13.97 2.19
N ASP A 142 -9.65 -14.30 3.30
CA ASP A 142 -9.52 -13.44 4.48
C ASP A 142 -8.20 -12.66 4.52
N PHE A 143 -7.26 -12.91 3.62
CA PHE A 143 -5.94 -12.28 3.65
C PHE A 143 -6.00 -10.77 3.65
N ASP A 144 -6.86 -10.16 2.83
CA ASP A 144 -7.00 -8.71 2.80
C ASP A 144 -7.48 -8.15 4.14
N LYS A 145 -8.39 -8.85 4.82
CA LYS A 145 -8.88 -8.47 6.14
C LYS A 145 -7.78 -8.56 7.19
N VAL A 146 -6.99 -9.64 7.16
CA VAL A 146 -5.83 -9.83 8.04
C VAL A 146 -4.81 -8.72 7.83
N PHE A 147 -4.48 -8.39 6.58
CA PHE A 147 -3.50 -7.35 6.27
C PHE A 147 -3.97 -5.94 6.63
N ILE A 148 -5.26 -5.62 6.46
CA ILE A 148 -5.84 -4.33 6.91
C ILE A 148 -5.72 -4.18 8.44
N ILE A 149 -5.89 -5.26 9.20
CA ILE A 149 -5.71 -5.23 10.66
C ILE A 149 -4.23 -5.08 11.00
N LEU A 150 -3.35 -5.82 10.29
CA LEU A 150 -1.90 -5.74 10.48
C LEU A 150 -1.35 -4.33 10.22
N ASP A 151 -1.85 -3.64 9.20
CA ASP A 151 -1.44 -2.27 8.86
C ASP A 151 -1.65 -1.26 10.01
N LYS A 152 -2.44 -1.63 10.99
CA LYS A 152 -2.64 -0.81 12.20
C LYS A 152 -1.56 -1.04 13.26
N MET A 153 -0.64 -1.99 13.06
CA MET A 153 0.35 -2.40 14.06
C MET A 153 1.15 -1.22 14.64
N ASP A 154 1.55 -0.26 13.81
CA ASP A 154 2.27 0.94 14.27
C ASP A 154 1.44 1.84 15.21
N LYS A 155 0.11 1.72 15.18
CA LYS A 155 -0.82 2.54 15.97
C LYS A 155 -1.30 1.83 17.24
N ILE A 156 -1.58 0.54 17.14
CA ILE A 156 -2.23 -0.23 18.22
C ILE A 156 -1.31 -1.26 18.86
N GLY A 157 -0.10 -1.42 18.31
CA GLY A 157 0.86 -2.44 18.74
C GLY A 157 0.43 -3.86 18.40
N LEU A 158 1.30 -4.82 18.65
CA LEU A 158 1.07 -6.23 18.33
C LEU A 158 -0.09 -6.84 19.14
N GLU A 159 -0.24 -6.46 20.40
CA GLU A 159 -1.36 -6.88 21.24
C GLU A 159 -2.71 -6.36 20.73
N GLY A 160 -2.73 -5.12 20.21
CA GLY A 160 -3.92 -4.57 19.59
C GLY A 160 -4.30 -5.30 18.30
N VAL A 161 -3.31 -5.69 17.48
CA VAL A 161 -3.51 -6.51 16.28
C VAL A 161 -4.07 -7.88 16.68
N LYS A 162 -3.48 -8.56 17.68
CA LYS A 162 -3.97 -9.82 18.21
C LYS A 162 -5.44 -9.74 18.60
N LYS A 163 -5.78 -8.71 19.36
CA LYS A 163 -7.16 -8.48 19.81
C LYS A 163 -8.12 -8.25 18.64
N GLU A 164 -7.77 -7.37 17.69
CA GLU A 164 -8.64 -7.10 16.53
C GLU A 164 -8.83 -8.34 15.64
N LEU A 165 -7.82 -9.20 15.48
CA LEU A 165 -7.95 -10.44 14.75
C LEU A 165 -8.91 -11.41 15.46
N LEU A 166 -8.82 -11.56 16.78
CA LEU A 166 -9.75 -12.38 17.56
C LEU A 166 -11.17 -11.82 17.51
N ASP A 167 -11.35 -10.51 17.66
CA ASP A 167 -12.64 -9.83 17.56
C ASP A 167 -13.26 -9.96 16.14
N ALA A 168 -12.41 -10.11 15.12
CA ALA A 168 -12.82 -10.38 13.74
C ALA A 168 -13.27 -11.83 13.49
N GLY A 169 -13.14 -12.71 14.49
CA GLY A 169 -13.61 -14.11 14.46
C GLY A 169 -12.58 -15.13 13.99
N PHE A 170 -11.30 -14.76 13.89
CA PHE A 170 -10.25 -15.72 13.51
C PHE A 170 -9.90 -16.66 14.67
N ALA A 171 -9.48 -17.87 14.32
CA ALA A 171 -9.12 -18.91 15.29
C ALA A 171 -7.92 -18.46 16.15
N GLN A 172 -8.03 -18.67 17.46
CA GLN A 172 -6.99 -18.24 18.41
C GLN A 172 -5.61 -18.82 18.09
N GLU A 173 -5.54 -20.10 17.72
CA GLU A 173 -4.27 -20.77 17.36
C GLU A 173 -3.61 -20.10 16.14
N SER A 174 -4.37 -19.80 15.10
CA SER A 174 -3.89 -19.09 13.91
C SER A 174 -3.38 -17.70 14.24
N VAL A 175 -4.12 -16.95 15.06
CA VAL A 175 -3.75 -15.61 15.50
C VAL A 175 -2.48 -15.62 16.35
N GLU A 176 -2.35 -16.52 17.32
CA GLU A 176 -1.16 -16.64 18.16
C GLU A 176 0.08 -17.01 17.36
N LYS A 177 -0.07 -17.96 16.44
CA LYS A 177 1.01 -18.33 15.52
C LYS A 177 1.42 -17.16 14.62
N TYR A 178 0.45 -16.41 14.09
CA TYR A 178 0.72 -15.25 13.24
C TYR A 178 1.44 -14.13 13.98
N VAL A 179 0.99 -13.80 15.20
CA VAL A 179 1.62 -12.79 16.06
C VAL A 179 3.06 -13.18 16.43
N SER A 180 3.32 -14.46 16.73
CA SER A 180 4.67 -14.94 17.06
C SER A 180 5.69 -14.71 15.93
N TRP A 181 5.26 -14.70 14.67
CA TRP A 181 6.14 -14.34 13.55
C TRP A 181 6.66 -12.92 13.63
N PHE A 182 5.82 -11.96 14.05
CA PHE A 182 6.22 -10.55 14.19
C PHE A 182 7.13 -10.33 15.40
N GLU A 183 6.95 -11.08 16.48
CA GLU A 183 7.88 -11.08 17.61
C GLU A 183 9.27 -11.56 17.19
N ARG A 184 9.33 -12.58 16.35
CA ARG A 184 10.60 -13.10 15.78
C ARG A 184 11.23 -12.10 14.80
N ALA A 185 10.46 -11.45 13.97
CA ALA A 185 10.97 -10.43 13.04
C ALA A 185 11.71 -9.28 13.76
N GLY A 186 11.32 -8.97 15.00
CA GLY A 186 11.99 -7.98 15.84
C GLY A 186 13.38 -8.40 16.37
N GLN A 187 13.80 -9.65 16.14
CA GLN A 187 15.07 -10.20 16.67
C GLN A 187 16.28 -9.96 15.77
N GLY A 188 16.12 -9.22 14.66
CA GLY A 188 17.23 -8.87 13.77
C GLY A 188 17.71 -10.00 12.86
N LEU A 189 16.86 -11.00 12.60
CA LEU A 189 17.13 -12.08 11.66
C LEU A 189 17.18 -11.57 10.22
N SER A 190 18.01 -12.16 9.38
CA SER A 190 17.93 -11.97 7.94
C SER A 190 16.62 -12.55 7.39
N ALA A 191 16.17 -12.08 6.23
CA ALA A 191 14.95 -12.61 5.60
C ALA A 191 15.00 -14.13 5.39
N ARG A 192 16.17 -14.67 5.04
CA ARG A 192 16.37 -16.13 4.87
C ARG A 192 16.27 -16.89 6.18
N GLU A 193 16.89 -16.41 7.25
CA GLU A 193 16.79 -17.04 8.58
C GLU A 193 15.35 -16.97 9.08
N PHE A 194 14.69 -15.83 8.89
CA PHE A 194 13.29 -15.65 9.29
C PHE A 194 12.36 -16.62 8.56
N CYS A 195 12.48 -16.72 7.22
CA CYS A 195 11.59 -17.54 6.40
C CYS A 195 11.96 -19.03 6.42
N GLY A 196 13.23 -19.39 6.68
CA GLY A 196 13.71 -20.77 6.60
C GLY A 196 13.08 -21.73 7.59
N GLU A 197 12.60 -21.25 8.72
CA GLU A 197 12.05 -22.08 9.80
C GLU A 197 10.52 -22.16 9.82
N GLY A 198 9.86 -22.28 8.69
CA GLY A 198 8.42 -22.52 8.67
C GLY A 198 7.65 -21.90 7.51
N LEU A 199 8.32 -21.18 6.62
CA LEU A 199 7.75 -20.69 5.38
C LEU A 199 8.34 -21.34 4.13
N ALA A 200 9.36 -22.19 4.28
CA ALA A 200 10.05 -22.83 3.15
C ALA A 200 9.12 -23.66 2.25
N ASP A 201 8.07 -24.24 2.81
CA ASP A 201 7.11 -25.06 2.07
C ASP A 201 6.03 -24.24 1.33
N VAL A 202 5.87 -22.97 1.68
CA VAL A 202 4.78 -22.11 1.17
C VAL A 202 5.27 -20.87 0.43
N LEU A 203 6.56 -20.53 0.54
CA LEU A 203 7.18 -19.37 -0.08
C LEU A 203 8.06 -19.78 -1.27
N ASP A 204 7.85 -19.14 -2.44
CA ASP A 204 8.76 -19.33 -3.59
C ASP A 204 10.17 -18.82 -3.21
N PRO A 205 11.22 -19.65 -3.34
CA PRO A 205 12.61 -19.25 -3.04
C PRO A 205 13.06 -17.99 -3.81
N LYS A 206 12.52 -17.74 -4.98
CA LYS A 206 12.82 -16.55 -5.79
C LYS A 206 12.48 -15.23 -5.09
N VAL A 207 11.51 -15.25 -4.19
CA VAL A 207 11.15 -14.07 -3.39
C VAL A 207 12.30 -13.66 -2.48
N LEU A 208 12.97 -14.64 -1.87
CA LEU A 208 14.14 -14.39 -1.01
C LEU A 208 15.37 -13.95 -1.83
N ASP A 209 15.55 -14.54 -3.01
CA ASP A 209 16.62 -14.12 -3.93
C ASP A 209 16.42 -12.66 -4.34
N GLY A 210 15.19 -12.26 -4.66
CA GLY A 210 14.84 -10.88 -4.99
C GLY A 210 15.07 -9.92 -3.83
N GLN A 211 14.72 -10.29 -2.60
CA GLN A 211 15.00 -9.46 -1.43
C GLN A 211 16.48 -9.29 -1.15
N ASP A 212 17.26 -10.35 -1.28
CA ASP A 212 18.72 -10.30 -1.12
C ASP A 212 19.37 -9.39 -2.17
N GLU A 213 18.84 -9.37 -3.39
CA GLU A 213 19.30 -8.46 -4.46
C GLU A 213 19.01 -7.00 -4.12
N ILE A 214 17.82 -6.71 -3.62
CA ILE A 214 17.40 -5.36 -3.23
C ILE A 214 18.21 -4.82 -2.04
N LEU A 215 18.61 -5.68 -1.11
CA LEU A 215 19.30 -5.28 0.12
C LEU A 215 20.84 -5.21 -0.01
N ARG A 216 21.41 -5.63 -1.13
CA ARG A 216 22.84 -5.51 -1.46
C ARG A 216 23.21 -4.16 -2.05
#